data_cc53d5e11fdee62bc599e45c9fde09e2
#
_entry.id   cc53d5e11fdee62bc599e45c9fde09e2
#
_cell.length_a   1.000
_cell.length_b   1.000
_cell.length_c   1.000
_cell.angle_alpha   90.00
_cell.angle_beta   90.00
_cell.angle_gamma   90.00
#
_symmetry.space_group_name_H-M   'P 1'
#
loop_
_entity.id
_entity.type
_entity.pdbx_description
1 polymer ?
#
loop_
_entity_poly.entity_id
_entity_poly.type
_entity_poly.pdbx_seq_one_letter_code
_entity_poly.pdbx_strand_id
1 'polypeptide(L)'
;LMAGISIPLNFECAATAEMQALALRLKPHAVCLVPEKREERTTEGGLDVAGDVPRLTDYLAPLRDAGCRVSMFISHDPRQIEASARIGAAVVELHTGLYSDLLAEGHAELADRELAALRKGAELAASLGLEVHAGHGLTYDNVEPIAAIPELVELNIGHFLIGEAIFRGLGPAIEEMRRRMDMARGLA
;
A
#
# COMPACT_ATOMS: atom_id res chain seq x y z
N LEU A 1 -17.34 -4.12 -14.22
CA LEU A 1 -16.32 -3.13 -13.93
C LEU A 1 -15.21 -3.19 -14.99
N MET A 2 -14.49 -4.31 -15.14
CA MET A 2 -13.34 -4.44 -16.06
C MET A 2 -13.65 -4.01 -17.51
N ALA A 3 -14.83 -4.32 -18.04
CA ALA A 3 -15.22 -3.92 -19.40
C ALA A 3 -15.60 -2.43 -19.55
N GLY A 4 -15.73 -1.70 -18.46
CA GLY A 4 -16.21 -0.32 -18.46
C GLY A 4 -15.21 0.72 -17.94
N ILE A 5 -14.02 0.31 -17.53
CA ILE A 5 -12.98 1.21 -17.06
C ILE A 5 -11.83 1.30 -18.06
N SER A 6 -11.25 2.48 -18.19
CA SER A 6 -10.07 2.76 -19.04
C SER A 6 -8.79 2.95 -18.23
N ILE A 7 -8.89 2.93 -16.89
CA ILE A 7 -7.75 3.05 -15.97
C ILE A 7 -7.36 1.67 -15.41
N PRO A 8 -6.11 1.47 -14.98
CA PRO A 8 -5.69 0.23 -14.34
C PRO A 8 -6.50 -0.04 -13.07
N LEU A 9 -6.92 -1.29 -12.88
CA LEU A 9 -7.53 -1.74 -11.65
C LEU A 9 -6.47 -2.39 -10.77
N ASN A 10 -6.29 -1.88 -9.55
CA ASN A 10 -5.59 -2.56 -8.46
C ASN A 10 -6.64 -3.25 -7.58
N PHE A 11 -6.61 -4.57 -7.53
CA PHE A 11 -7.58 -5.39 -6.81
C PHE A 11 -7.03 -5.76 -5.44
N GLU A 12 -7.46 -5.05 -4.40
CA GLU A 12 -7.10 -5.34 -3.02
C GLU A 12 -7.95 -6.47 -2.47
N CYS A 13 -7.31 -7.52 -1.93
CA CYS A 13 -8.02 -8.69 -1.40
C CYS A 13 -7.15 -9.52 -0.44
N ALA A 14 -7.82 -10.36 0.36
CA ALA A 14 -7.14 -11.35 1.19
C ALA A 14 -6.56 -12.51 0.36
N ALA A 15 -5.50 -13.14 0.87
CA ALA A 15 -4.86 -14.29 0.21
C ALA A 15 -5.67 -15.60 0.40
N THR A 16 -6.92 -15.61 -0.09
CA THR A 16 -7.83 -16.78 -0.07
C THR A 16 -7.97 -17.41 -1.44
N ALA A 17 -8.33 -18.69 -1.50
CA ALA A 17 -8.56 -19.40 -2.76
C ALA A 17 -9.68 -18.75 -3.61
N GLU A 18 -10.72 -18.23 -2.96
CA GLU A 18 -11.83 -17.53 -3.63
C GLU A 18 -11.32 -16.26 -4.33
N MET A 19 -10.55 -15.44 -3.63
CA MET A 19 -10.01 -14.19 -4.18
C MET A 19 -8.98 -14.45 -5.29
N GLN A 20 -8.16 -15.49 -5.15
CA GLN A 20 -7.26 -15.92 -6.22
C GLN A 20 -8.03 -16.33 -7.48
N ALA A 21 -9.06 -17.16 -7.33
CA ALA A 21 -9.89 -17.58 -8.46
C ALA A 21 -10.60 -16.38 -9.14
N LEU A 22 -11.04 -15.40 -8.33
CA LEU A 22 -11.64 -14.16 -8.85
C LEU A 22 -10.60 -13.33 -9.63
N ALA A 23 -9.42 -13.13 -9.08
CA ALA A 23 -8.34 -12.39 -9.72
C ALA A 23 -7.89 -13.04 -11.03
N LEU A 24 -7.73 -14.38 -11.05
CA LEU A 24 -7.37 -15.14 -12.25
C LEU A 24 -8.45 -15.03 -13.35
N ARG A 25 -9.73 -14.96 -12.98
CA ARG A 25 -10.84 -14.76 -13.93
C ARG A 25 -10.88 -13.34 -14.48
N LEU A 26 -10.66 -12.33 -13.62
CA LEU A 26 -10.76 -10.92 -13.98
C LEU A 26 -9.49 -10.38 -14.64
N LYS A 27 -8.33 -10.92 -14.28
CA LYS A 27 -7.01 -10.47 -14.71
C LYS A 27 -6.84 -8.94 -14.55
N PRO A 28 -6.97 -8.41 -13.34
CA PRO A 28 -6.75 -6.99 -13.09
C PRO A 28 -5.29 -6.64 -13.39
N HIS A 29 -5.00 -5.35 -13.55
CA HIS A 29 -3.64 -4.86 -13.74
C HIS A 29 -2.75 -5.23 -12.54
N ALA A 30 -3.26 -5.05 -11.33
CA ALA A 30 -2.56 -5.36 -10.10
C ALA A 30 -3.47 -6.05 -9.08
N VAL A 31 -2.86 -6.81 -8.17
CA VAL A 31 -3.49 -7.45 -7.03
C VAL A 31 -2.69 -7.10 -5.79
N CYS A 32 -3.30 -6.40 -4.83
CA CYS A 32 -2.70 -6.11 -3.54
C CYS A 32 -3.21 -7.10 -2.49
N LEU A 33 -2.31 -7.85 -1.87
CA LEU A 33 -2.66 -8.80 -0.82
C LEU A 33 -2.59 -8.12 0.55
N VAL A 34 -3.74 -8.13 1.23
CA VAL A 34 -3.92 -7.52 2.56
C VAL A 34 -4.33 -8.57 3.59
N PRO A 35 -4.07 -8.35 4.89
CA PRO A 35 -4.56 -9.24 5.93
C PRO A 35 -6.08 -9.09 6.11
N GLU A 36 -6.81 -10.20 6.19
CA GLU A 36 -8.22 -10.21 6.55
C GLU A 36 -8.41 -10.58 8.02
N LYS A 37 -7.65 -11.58 8.48
CA LYS A 37 -7.72 -12.08 9.85
C LYS A 37 -6.58 -11.54 10.70
N ARG A 38 -6.82 -11.51 12.03
CA ARG A 38 -5.82 -11.00 12.98
C ARG A 38 -4.51 -11.80 12.94
N GLU A 39 -4.60 -13.11 12.71
CA GLU A 39 -3.46 -14.04 12.65
C GLU A 39 -2.57 -13.80 11.43
N GLU A 40 -3.06 -13.09 10.42
CA GLU A 40 -2.33 -12.73 9.19
C GLU A 40 -1.57 -11.42 9.31
N ARG A 41 -1.72 -10.71 10.44
CA ARG A 41 -1.14 -9.37 10.67
C ARG A 41 0.15 -9.45 11.45
N THR A 42 1.06 -8.54 11.12
CA THR A 42 2.15 -8.16 12.03
C THR A 42 1.63 -7.29 13.18
N THR A 43 2.48 -7.00 14.15
CA THR A 43 2.17 -6.06 15.24
C THR A 43 1.91 -4.63 14.72
N GLU A 44 2.52 -4.28 13.60
CA GLU A 44 2.40 -2.98 12.92
C GLU A 44 1.22 -2.91 11.93
N GLY A 45 0.45 -4.01 11.78
CA GLY A 45 -0.83 -4.02 11.05
C GLY A 45 -0.80 -4.51 9.60
N GLY A 46 0.36 -4.70 8.96
CA GLY A 46 0.48 -5.26 7.61
C GLY A 46 0.37 -6.79 7.58
N LEU A 47 0.35 -7.37 6.37
CA LEU A 47 0.36 -8.82 6.16
C LEU A 47 1.70 -9.42 6.62
N ASP A 48 1.67 -10.52 7.37
CA ASP A 48 2.89 -11.25 7.79
C ASP A 48 3.39 -12.16 6.67
N VAL A 49 4.13 -11.57 5.74
CA VAL A 49 4.73 -12.30 4.61
C VAL A 49 5.89 -13.19 5.07
N ALA A 50 6.69 -12.70 6.02
CA ALA A 50 7.85 -13.43 6.53
C ALA A 50 7.44 -14.72 7.28
N GLY A 51 6.29 -14.72 7.93
CA GLY A 51 5.74 -15.88 8.64
C GLY A 51 5.12 -16.92 7.71
N ASP A 52 4.82 -16.59 6.43
CA ASP A 52 4.06 -17.46 5.54
C ASP A 52 4.62 -17.53 4.09
N VAL A 53 5.94 -17.45 3.97
CA VAL A 53 6.64 -17.46 2.68
C VAL A 53 6.24 -18.63 1.77
N PRO A 54 6.16 -19.90 2.22
CA PRO A 54 5.83 -21.00 1.31
C PRO A 54 4.43 -20.85 0.70
N ARG A 55 3.40 -20.62 1.51
CA ARG A 55 2.02 -20.50 1.05
C ARG A 55 1.86 -19.29 0.11
N LEU A 56 2.45 -18.15 0.47
CA LEU A 56 2.34 -16.94 -0.35
C LEU A 56 3.10 -17.10 -1.68
N THR A 57 4.24 -17.79 -1.71
CA THR A 57 4.94 -18.10 -2.98
C THR A 57 4.02 -18.88 -3.92
N ASP A 58 3.39 -19.96 -3.43
CA ASP A 58 2.47 -20.78 -4.23
C ASP A 58 1.21 -19.99 -4.64
N TYR A 59 0.75 -19.10 -3.78
CA TYR A 59 -0.40 -18.25 -4.07
C TYR A 59 -0.10 -17.20 -5.17
N LEU A 60 1.09 -16.61 -5.16
CA LEU A 60 1.47 -15.58 -6.13
C LEU A 60 1.73 -16.13 -7.53
N ALA A 61 2.28 -17.34 -7.62
CA ALA A 61 2.74 -17.91 -8.90
C ALA A 61 1.68 -17.83 -10.02
N PRO A 62 0.44 -18.35 -9.85
CA PRO A 62 -0.56 -18.29 -10.91
C PRO A 62 -1.03 -16.86 -11.23
N LEU A 63 -1.01 -15.94 -10.28
CA LEU A 63 -1.36 -14.53 -10.51
C LEU A 63 -0.32 -13.84 -11.41
N ARG A 64 0.95 -14.07 -11.14
CA ARG A 64 2.06 -13.57 -11.93
C ARG A 64 2.04 -14.15 -13.35
N ASP A 65 1.82 -15.47 -13.47
CA ASP A 65 1.71 -16.16 -14.77
C ASP A 65 0.52 -15.62 -15.60
N ALA A 66 -0.55 -15.17 -14.92
CA ALA A 66 -1.69 -14.51 -15.56
C ALA A 66 -1.42 -13.05 -15.97
N GLY A 67 -0.24 -12.50 -15.63
CA GLY A 67 0.18 -11.14 -15.95
C GLY A 67 -0.26 -10.06 -14.92
N CYS A 68 -0.76 -10.46 -13.76
CA CYS A 68 -1.08 -9.50 -12.69
C CYS A 68 0.19 -9.04 -11.99
N ARG A 69 0.32 -7.73 -11.74
CA ARG A 69 1.34 -7.20 -10.84
C ARG A 69 0.89 -7.49 -9.40
N VAL A 70 1.68 -8.20 -8.62
CA VAL A 70 1.31 -8.52 -7.23
C VAL A 70 2.02 -7.59 -6.27
N SER A 71 1.23 -6.97 -5.41
CA SER A 71 1.63 -6.09 -4.32
C SER A 71 1.37 -6.74 -2.96
N MET A 72 2.24 -6.47 -1.99
CA MET A 72 2.09 -6.93 -0.61
C MET A 72 1.90 -5.72 0.31
N PHE A 73 0.76 -5.64 1.00
CA PHE A 73 0.50 -4.62 2.02
C PHE A 73 1.17 -5.01 3.32
N ILE A 74 2.30 -4.38 3.65
CA ILE A 74 3.19 -4.78 4.73
C ILE A 74 3.60 -3.62 5.63
N SER A 75 4.14 -3.93 6.81
CA SER A 75 4.87 -2.94 7.62
C SER A 75 6.24 -2.63 7.00
N HIS A 76 6.88 -1.56 7.50
CA HIS A 76 8.25 -1.19 7.12
C HIS A 76 9.35 -2.12 7.67
N ASP A 77 8.98 -3.22 8.39
CA ASP A 77 9.94 -4.20 8.92
C ASP A 77 10.77 -4.80 7.78
N PRO A 78 12.12 -4.72 7.83
CA PRO A 78 12.98 -5.29 6.80
C PRO A 78 12.70 -6.76 6.49
N ARG A 79 12.29 -7.55 7.48
CA ARG A 79 11.96 -8.97 7.29
C ARG A 79 10.77 -9.14 6.35
N GLN A 80 9.77 -8.26 6.44
CA GLN A 80 8.58 -8.30 5.58
C GLN A 80 8.92 -7.87 4.16
N ILE A 81 9.74 -6.83 4.02
CA ILE A 81 10.20 -6.31 2.73
C ILE A 81 11.05 -7.35 2.00
N GLU A 82 12.05 -7.94 2.67
CA GLU A 82 12.91 -8.98 2.10
C GLU A 82 12.13 -10.25 1.73
N ALA A 83 11.15 -10.63 2.57
CA ALA A 83 10.27 -11.76 2.27
C ALA A 83 9.42 -11.48 1.03
N SER A 84 8.87 -10.27 0.88
CA SER A 84 8.09 -9.86 -0.29
C SER A 84 8.91 -9.93 -1.59
N ALA A 85 10.15 -9.46 -1.56
CA ALA A 85 11.06 -9.58 -2.69
C ALA A 85 11.35 -11.07 -3.02
N ARG A 86 11.61 -11.89 -2.00
CA ARG A 86 11.92 -13.32 -2.14
C ARG A 86 10.80 -14.14 -2.75
N ILE A 87 9.53 -13.86 -2.41
CA ILE A 87 8.38 -14.55 -3.00
C ILE A 87 8.02 -14.02 -4.41
N GLY A 88 8.73 -13.00 -4.89
CA GLY A 88 8.57 -12.44 -6.22
C GLY A 88 7.40 -11.46 -6.35
N ALA A 89 7.07 -10.73 -5.29
CA ALA A 89 6.22 -9.56 -5.41
C ALA A 89 6.87 -8.51 -6.33
N ALA A 90 6.08 -7.78 -7.09
CA ALA A 90 6.55 -6.67 -7.92
C ALA A 90 6.51 -5.35 -7.16
N VAL A 91 5.64 -5.25 -6.18
CA VAL A 91 5.32 -4.03 -5.43
C VAL A 91 5.19 -4.35 -3.96
N VAL A 92 5.55 -3.40 -3.11
CA VAL A 92 5.13 -3.38 -1.70
C VAL A 92 4.37 -2.10 -1.43
N GLU A 93 3.30 -2.20 -0.65
CA GLU A 93 2.59 -1.06 -0.09
C GLU A 93 2.89 -0.97 1.39
N LEU A 94 3.59 0.08 1.80
CA LEU A 94 3.95 0.32 3.19
C LEU A 94 2.75 0.85 3.97
N HIS A 95 2.39 0.17 5.06
CA HIS A 95 1.30 0.55 5.95
C HIS A 95 1.63 1.82 6.72
N THR A 96 0.87 2.89 6.52
CA THR A 96 1.08 4.19 7.18
C THR A 96 0.13 4.46 8.36
N GLY A 97 -0.66 3.45 8.77
CA GLY A 97 -1.68 3.60 9.81
C GLY A 97 -1.10 4.03 11.15
N LEU A 98 -0.03 3.38 11.63
CA LEU A 98 0.61 3.74 12.90
C LEU A 98 1.09 5.20 12.90
N TYR A 99 1.73 5.65 11.82
CA TYR A 99 2.12 7.06 11.65
C TYR A 99 0.92 7.99 11.75
N SER A 100 -0.17 7.66 11.09
CA SER A 100 -1.40 8.45 11.07
C SER A 100 -2.09 8.50 12.43
N ASP A 101 -2.16 7.37 13.12
CA ASP A 101 -2.77 7.26 14.45
C ASP A 101 -1.97 8.06 15.49
N LEU A 102 -0.63 7.94 15.47
CA LEU A 102 0.26 8.70 16.36
C LEU A 102 0.09 10.21 16.20
N LEU A 103 -0.06 10.70 14.97
CA LEU A 103 -0.33 12.13 14.73
C LEU A 103 -1.72 12.54 15.23
N ALA A 104 -2.73 11.73 14.97
CA ALA A 104 -4.11 12.00 15.42
C ALA A 104 -4.22 12.04 16.96
N GLU A 105 -3.41 11.23 17.65
CA GLU A 105 -3.32 11.19 19.12
C GLU A 105 -2.40 12.26 19.72
N GLY A 106 -1.71 13.05 18.88
CA GLY A 106 -0.80 14.12 19.32
C GLY A 106 0.60 13.65 19.72
N HIS A 107 1.00 12.44 19.35
CA HIS A 107 2.31 11.85 19.64
C HIS A 107 3.36 12.18 18.57
N ALA A 108 3.64 13.45 18.35
CA ALA A 108 4.48 13.94 17.24
C ALA A 108 5.87 13.30 17.19
N GLU A 109 6.58 13.18 18.34
CA GLU A 109 7.91 12.56 18.37
C GLU A 109 7.91 11.08 17.97
N LEU A 110 6.84 10.34 18.29
CA LEU A 110 6.69 8.94 17.88
C LEU A 110 6.34 8.86 16.39
N ALA A 111 5.49 9.75 15.91
CA ALA A 111 5.17 9.86 14.49
C ALA A 111 6.41 10.18 13.64
N ASP A 112 7.29 11.06 14.11
CA ASP A 112 8.56 11.37 13.43
C ASP A 112 9.50 10.15 13.35
N ARG A 113 9.54 9.34 14.41
CA ARG A 113 10.30 8.08 14.41
C ARG A 113 9.72 7.08 13.43
N GLU A 114 8.40 6.96 13.39
CA GLU A 114 7.69 6.07 12.46
C GLU A 114 7.90 6.53 11.01
N LEU A 115 7.82 7.83 10.72
CA LEU A 115 8.14 8.40 9.43
C LEU A 115 9.58 8.08 9.00
N ALA A 116 10.54 8.18 9.92
CA ALA A 116 11.93 7.83 9.65
C ALA A 116 12.11 6.32 9.35
N ALA A 117 11.33 5.46 10.01
CA ALA A 117 11.32 4.03 9.75
C ALA A 117 10.68 3.69 8.39
N LEU A 118 9.58 4.34 8.03
CA LEU A 118 8.95 4.22 6.71
C LEU A 118 9.90 4.63 5.57
N ARG A 119 10.66 5.72 5.75
CA ARG A 119 11.70 6.13 4.77
C ARG A 119 12.76 5.06 4.56
N LYS A 120 13.31 4.49 5.63
CA LYS A 120 14.29 3.40 5.54
C LYS A 120 13.70 2.14 4.90
N GLY A 121 12.44 1.82 5.21
CA GLY A 121 11.73 0.72 4.57
C GLY A 121 11.55 0.94 3.07
N ALA A 122 11.21 2.16 2.66
CA ALA A 122 11.09 2.52 1.25
C ALA A 122 12.43 2.41 0.51
N GLU A 123 13.52 2.94 1.09
CA GLU A 123 14.88 2.81 0.56
C GLU A 123 15.28 1.33 0.39
N LEU A 124 15.03 0.51 1.41
CA LEU A 124 15.33 -0.93 1.35
C LEU A 124 14.53 -1.62 0.24
N ALA A 125 13.22 -1.37 0.17
CA ALA A 125 12.35 -1.99 -0.83
C ALA A 125 12.80 -1.62 -2.26
N ALA A 126 13.09 -0.35 -2.51
CA ALA A 126 13.62 0.11 -3.78
C ALA A 126 14.97 -0.53 -4.12
N SER A 127 15.87 -0.68 -3.15
CA SER A 127 17.18 -1.34 -3.34
C SER A 127 17.06 -2.80 -3.72
N LEU A 128 15.97 -3.47 -3.33
CA LEU A 128 15.65 -4.85 -3.70
C LEU A 128 14.89 -4.96 -5.04
N GLY A 129 14.67 -3.85 -5.73
CA GLY A 129 13.99 -3.81 -7.02
C GLY A 129 12.48 -3.85 -6.95
N LEU A 130 11.89 -3.63 -5.76
CA LEU A 130 10.45 -3.51 -5.57
C LEU A 130 10.01 -2.08 -5.91
N GLU A 131 8.86 -1.94 -6.55
CA GLU A 131 8.17 -0.67 -6.62
C GLU A 131 7.51 -0.39 -5.26
N VAL A 132 7.56 0.85 -4.78
CA VAL A 132 7.15 1.19 -3.43
C VAL A 132 5.93 2.08 -3.45
N HIS A 133 4.85 1.59 -2.87
CA HIS A 133 3.63 2.32 -2.59
C HIS A 133 3.48 2.51 -1.08
N ALA A 134 2.54 3.38 -0.67
CA ALA A 134 2.16 3.50 0.74
C ALA A 134 0.67 3.85 0.86
N GLY A 135 0.08 3.53 1.99
CA GLY A 135 -1.33 3.81 2.21
C GLY A 135 -1.80 3.50 3.62
N HIS A 136 -3.06 3.76 3.84
CA HIS A 136 -3.82 3.61 5.07
C HIS A 136 -3.66 4.77 6.07
N GLY A 137 -4.79 5.40 6.41
CA GLY A 137 -4.84 6.46 7.41
C GLY A 137 -4.41 7.85 6.92
N LEU A 138 -3.99 8.00 5.67
CA LEU A 138 -3.56 9.29 5.13
C LEU A 138 -4.73 10.26 4.93
N THR A 139 -4.49 11.51 5.32
CA THR A 139 -5.41 12.65 5.25
C THR A 139 -4.70 13.87 4.64
N TYR A 140 -5.40 15.00 4.51
CA TYR A 140 -4.76 16.25 4.10
C TYR A 140 -3.67 16.72 5.08
N ASP A 141 -3.80 16.40 6.36
CA ASP A 141 -2.92 16.95 7.40
C ASP A 141 -1.62 16.15 7.59
N ASN A 142 -1.57 14.93 7.06
CA ASN A 142 -0.44 14.03 7.28
C ASN A 142 0.21 13.46 6.00
N VAL A 143 -0.37 13.73 4.83
CA VAL A 143 0.08 13.14 3.56
C VAL A 143 1.43 13.69 3.07
N GLU A 144 1.72 14.96 3.32
CA GLU A 144 2.88 15.65 2.71
C GLU A 144 4.22 15.01 3.10
N PRO A 145 4.51 14.67 4.38
CA PRO A 145 5.76 14.01 4.76
C PRO A 145 5.95 12.63 4.14
N ILE A 146 4.84 11.90 3.92
CA ILE A 146 4.85 10.59 3.24
C ILE A 146 5.08 10.78 1.74
N ALA A 147 4.33 11.69 1.10
CA ALA A 147 4.49 12.00 -0.32
C ALA A 147 5.91 12.48 -0.67
N ALA A 148 6.61 13.12 0.27
CA ALA A 148 7.98 13.59 0.08
C ALA A 148 9.04 12.47 0.09
N ILE A 149 8.69 11.21 0.39
CA ILE A 149 9.62 10.07 0.34
C ILE A 149 9.94 9.77 -1.14
N PRO A 150 11.21 9.87 -1.60
CA PRO A 150 11.53 9.81 -3.03
C PRO A 150 11.16 8.48 -3.69
N GLU A 151 11.28 7.38 -2.97
CA GLU A 151 11.07 6.01 -3.47
C GLU A 151 9.59 5.68 -3.68
N LEU A 152 8.66 6.43 -3.05
CA LEU A 152 7.23 6.20 -3.22
C LEU A 152 6.75 6.71 -4.58
N VAL A 153 6.05 5.87 -5.32
CA VAL A 153 5.49 6.22 -6.64
C VAL A 153 3.97 6.29 -6.63
N GLU A 154 3.31 5.70 -5.63
CA GLU A 154 1.85 5.68 -5.51
C GLU A 154 1.43 5.75 -4.03
N LEU A 155 0.34 6.49 -3.76
CA LEU A 155 -0.34 6.51 -2.47
C LEU A 155 -1.77 5.99 -2.62
N ASN A 156 -2.14 5.00 -1.80
CA ASN A 156 -3.48 4.41 -1.78
C ASN A 156 -4.31 5.02 -0.65
N ILE A 157 -5.23 5.93 -1.02
CA ILE A 157 -6.01 6.72 -0.08
C ILE A 157 -7.50 6.60 -0.44
N GLY A 158 -8.23 5.75 0.29
CA GLY A 158 -9.65 5.51 0.04
C GLY A 158 -10.54 6.17 1.08
N HIS A 159 -10.45 5.74 2.32
CA HIS A 159 -11.38 6.09 3.40
C HIS A 159 -11.56 7.62 3.56
N PHE A 160 -10.45 8.34 3.67
CA PHE A 160 -10.47 9.79 3.85
C PHE A 160 -11.08 10.51 2.64
N LEU A 161 -10.68 10.14 1.41
CA LEU A 161 -11.18 10.78 0.19
C LEU A 161 -12.69 10.57 0.00
N ILE A 162 -13.20 9.38 0.32
CA ILE A 162 -14.64 9.12 0.25
C ILE A 162 -15.39 9.92 1.32
N GLY A 163 -14.84 10.03 2.53
CA GLY A 163 -15.40 10.87 3.59
C GLY A 163 -15.47 12.35 3.18
N GLU A 164 -14.38 12.92 2.68
CA GLU A 164 -14.33 14.30 2.18
C GLU A 164 -15.27 14.52 0.99
N ALA A 165 -15.42 13.53 0.13
CA ALA A 165 -16.29 13.60 -1.04
C ALA A 165 -17.77 13.83 -0.69
N ILE A 166 -18.21 13.42 0.50
CA ILE A 166 -19.58 13.67 0.98
C ILE A 166 -19.84 15.19 1.13
N PHE A 167 -18.82 15.94 1.52
CA PHE A 167 -18.94 17.38 1.79
C PHE A 167 -18.53 18.24 0.59
N ARG A 168 -17.52 17.83 -0.17
CA ARG A 168 -16.88 18.64 -1.23
C ARG A 168 -17.11 18.12 -2.65
N GLY A 169 -17.59 16.88 -2.80
CA GLY A 169 -17.58 16.14 -4.05
C GLY A 169 -16.26 15.42 -4.29
N LEU A 170 -16.29 14.32 -5.03
CA LEU A 170 -15.12 13.44 -5.23
C LEU A 170 -14.00 14.14 -6.02
N GLY A 171 -14.34 14.87 -7.10
CA GLY A 171 -13.36 15.59 -7.91
C GLY A 171 -12.53 16.57 -7.07
N PRO A 172 -13.14 17.56 -6.39
CA PRO A 172 -12.43 18.50 -5.52
C PRO A 172 -11.62 17.82 -4.40
N ALA A 173 -12.11 16.72 -3.83
CA ALA A 173 -11.37 15.99 -2.79
C ALA A 173 -10.08 15.37 -3.35
N ILE A 174 -10.14 14.78 -4.53
CA ILE A 174 -8.95 14.21 -5.22
C ILE A 174 -7.99 15.32 -5.65
N GLU A 175 -8.49 16.43 -6.21
CA GLU A 175 -7.67 17.55 -6.66
C GLU A 175 -6.87 18.17 -5.51
N GLU A 176 -7.49 18.37 -4.35
CA GLU A 176 -6.79 18.88 -3.15
C GLU A 176 -5.74 17.91 -2.64
N MET A 177 -6.04 16.61 -2.58
CA MET A 177 -5.06 15.60 -2.19
C MET A 177 -3.88 15.60 -3.15
N ARG A 178 -4.14 15.61 -4.45
CA ARG A 178 -3.12 15.65 -5.49
C ARG A 178 -2.24 16.89 -5.37
N ARG A 179 -2.85 18.06 -5.19
CA ARG A 179 -2.12 19.31 -5.00
C ARG A 179 -1.12 19.25 -3.84
N ARG A 180 -1.53 18.67 -2.70
CA ARG A 180 -0.64 18.49 -1.53
C ARG A 180 0.52 17.55 -1.83
N MET A 181 0.24 16.44 -2.49
CA MET A 181 1.28 15.49 -2.90
C MET A 181 2.27 16.14 -3.87
N ASP A 182 1.78 16.89 -4.86
CA ASP A 182 2.61 17.57 -5.86
C ASP A 182 3.47 18.67 -5.20
N MET A 183 2.91 19.45 -4.25
CA MET A 183 3.68 20.43 -3.46
C MET A 183 4.80 19.76 -2.66
N ALA A 184 4.52 18.64 -2.00
CA ALA A 184 5.53 17.90 -1.22
C ALA A 184 6.69 17.38 -2.10
N ARG A 185 6.42 17.18 -3.39
CA ARG A 185 7.39 16.75 -4.42
C ARG A 185 8.07 17.91 -5.17
N GLY A 186 7.65 19.17 -4.93
CA GLY A 186 8.12 20.33 -5.69
C GLY A 186 7.66 20.33 -7.15
N LEU A 187 6.50 19.73 -7.43
CA LEU A 187 5.89 19.62 -8.76
C LEU A 187 4.76 20.63 -9.00
N ALA A 188 4.41 21.44 -7.97
CA ALA A 188 3.35 22.44 -8.04
C ALA A 188 3.89 23.83 -8.36
#